data_1a3a6ef980220ed47155d60fd0ce1193
#
_entry.id   1a3a6ef980220ed47155d60fd0ce1193
#
_cell.length_a   1.000
_cell.length_b   1.000
_cell.length_c   1.000
_cell.angle_alpha   90.00
_cell.angle_beta   90.00
_cell.angle_gamma   90.00
#
_symmetry.space_group_name_H-M   'P 1'
#
loop_
_entity.id
_entity.type
_entity.pdbx_description
1 polymer ?
#
loop_
_entity_poly.entity_id
_entity_poly.type
_entity_poly.pdbx_seq_one_letter_code
_entity_poly.pdbx_strand_id
1 'polypeptide(L)'
;MIFSICTLSSVQSIADSLKISPNYLSALFRKNEGISLTRYILQEKISQARGMLLYSTMPYSEIAMYLGFSSQSHFCKVFRQFTALSPSEFRRNLT
;
A
#
# COMPACT_ATOMS: atom_id res chain seq x y z
N MET A 1 -4.36 9.67 -16.13
CA MET A 1 -4.05 10.50 -14.99
C MET A 1 -3.46 9.64 -13.88
N ILE A 2 -2.35 10.03 -13.34
CA ILE A 2 -1.69 9.21 -12.37
C ILE A 2 -1.52 9.95 -11.07
N PHE A 3 -2.15 9.44 -10.07
CA PHE A 3 -1.81 9.81 -8.73
C PHE A 3 -0.88 8.78 -8.18
N SER A 4 0.06 9.20 -7.42
CA SER A 4 0.74 8.28 -6.55
C SER A 4 -0.21 7.99 -5.40
N ILE A 5 -0.95 6.92 -5.49
CA ILE A 5 -1.91 6.55 -4.45
C ILE A 5 -1.21 6.37 -3.11
N CYS A 6 0.07 6.05 -3.13
CA CYS A 6 0.86 5.90 -1.92
C CYS A 6 1.06 7.22 -1.16
N THR A 7 0.87 8.36 -1.80
CA THR A 7 0.90 9.64 -1.10
C THR A 7 -0.40 9.94 -0.38
N LEU A 8 -1.46 9.20 -0.72
CA LEU A 8 -2.76 9.29 -0.06
C LEU A 8 -2.95 8.02 0.74
N SER A 9 -2.85 8.12 2.04
CA SER A 9 -2.72 6.95 2.90
C SER A 9 -4.02 6.21 3.18
N SER A 10 -5.17 6.74 2.75
CA SER A 10 -6.45 6.11 3.06
C SER A 10 -7.53 6.50 2.05
N VAL A 11 -8.61 5.72 2.06
CA VAL A 11 -9.79 6.01 1.26
C VAL A 11 -10.34 7.40 1.62
N GLN A 12 -10.31 7.73 2.91
CA GLN A 12 -10.79 9.03 3.37
C GLN A 12 -10.02 10.18 2.72
N SER A 13 -8.70 10.06 2.67
CA SER A 13 -7.86 11.10 2.06
C SER A 13 -8.16 11.26 0.58
N ILE A 14 -8.34 10.16 -0.13
CA ILE A 14 -8.66 10.20 -1.56
C ILE A 14 -10.05 10.82 -1.77
N ALA A 15 -11.02 10.42 -0.97
CA ALA A 15 -12.37 10.95 -1.08
C ALA A 15 -12.40 12.45 -0.80
N ASP A 16 -11.67 12.90 0.21
CA ASP A 16 -11.58 14.32 0.53
C ASP A 16 -10.96 15.10 -0.63
N SER A 17 -9.93 14.55 -1.23
CA SER A 17 -9.28 15.18 -2.38
C SER A 17 -10.22 15.33 -3.56
N LEU A 18 -11.11 14.36 -3.77
CA LEU A 18 -12.08 14.37 -4.86
C LEU A 18 -13.40 15.01 -4.47
N LYS A 19 -13.56 15.39 -3.20
CA LYS A 19 -14.79 16.02 -2.68
C LYS A 19 -16.03 15.14 -2.83
N ILE A 20 -15.85 13.85 -2.58
CA ILE A 20 -16.95 12.88 -2.59
C ILE A 20 -16.90 12.06 -1.31
N SER A 21 -17.98 11.35 -1.00
CA SER A 21 -17.99 10.52 0.20
C SER A 21 -17.10 9.29 0.03
N PRO A 22 -16.46 8.80 1.10
CA PRO A 22 -15.68 7.59 1.01
C PRO A 22 -16.48 6.37 0.54
N ASN A 23 -17.74 6.26 0.97
CA ASN A 23 -18.57 5.14 0.55
C ASN A 23 -18.87 5.18 -0.94
N TYR A 24 -19.15 6.36 -1.46
CA TYR A 24 -19.41 6.52 -2.89
C TYR A 24 -18.15 6.16 -3.70
N LEU A 25 -17.01 6.67 -3.27
CA LEU A 25 -15.75 6.39 -3.94
C LEU A 25 -15.45 4.89 -3.95
N SER A 26 -15.62 4.23 -2.82
CA SER A 26 -15.35 2.80 -2.71
C SER A 26 -16.28 1.98 -3.61
N ALA A 27 -17.56 2.33 -3.65
CA ALA A 27 -18.53 1.64 -4.51
C ALA A 27 -18.21 1.85 -5.97
N LEU A 28 -17.88 3.07 -6.35
CA LEU A 28 -17.53 3.40 -7.74
C LEU A 28 -16.28 2.66 -8.18
N PHE A 29 -15.26 2.64 -7.33
CA PHE A 29 -14.01 1.97 -7.64
C PHE A 29 -14.21 0.47 -7.82
N ARG A 30 -14.96 -0.16 -6.91
CA ARG A 30 -15.23 -1.58 -6.99
C ARG A 30 -15.97 -1.94 -8.27
N LYS A 31 -16.94 -1.11 -8.66
CA LYS A 31 -17.71 -1.33 -9.87
C LYS A 31 -16.81 -1.30 -11.11
N ASN A 32 -15.85 -0.39 -11.15
CA ASN A 32 -14.98 -0.21 -12.31
C ASN A 32 -13.79 -1.14 -12.33
N GLU A 33 -13.19 -1.42 -11.15
CA GLU A 33 -11.94 -2.15 -11.07
C GLU A 33 -12.08 -3.58 -10.57
N GLY A 34 -13.24 -3.94 -10.04
CA GLY A 34 -13.48 -5.29 -9.57
C GLY A 34 -12.93 -5.61 -8.18
N ILE A 35 -12.20 -4.71 -7.57
CA ILE A 35 -11.68 -4.86 -6.21
C ILE A 35 -11.98 -3.61 -5.41
N SER A 36 -11.93 -3.72 -4.08
CA SER A 36 -12.16 -2.56 -3.24
C SER A 36 -11.00 -1.56 -3.38
N LEU A 37 -11.30 -0.29 -3.18
CA LEU A 37 -10.28 0.74 -3.23
C LEU A 37 -9.23 0.53 -2.12
N THR A 38 -9.66 0.10 -0.94
CA THR A 38 -8.74 -0.18 0.14
C THR A 38 -7.71 -1.24 -0.26
N ARG A 39 -8.18 -2.31 -0.89
CA ARG A 39 -7.27 -3.37 -1.35
C ARG A 39 -6.33 -2.85 -2.43
N TYR A 40 -6.83 -2.04 -3.34
CA TYR A 40 -6.00 -1.45 -4.38
C TYR A 40 -4.89 -0.58 -3.79
N ILE A 41 -5.23 0.25 -2.80
CA ILE A 41 -4.24 1.08 -2.11
C ILE A 41 -3.17 0.22 -1.47
N LEU A 42 -3.57 -0.87 -0.80
CA LEU A 42 -2.60 -1.77 -0.17
C LEU A 42 -1.71 -2.44 -1.21
N GLN A 43 -2.26 -2.87 -2.34
CA GLN A 43 -1.47 -3.45 -3.42
C GLN A 43 -0.41 -2.48 -3.92
N GLU A 44 -0.78 -1.20 -4.09
CA GLU A 44 0.16 -0.19 -4.55
C GLU A 44 1.25 0.08 -3.52
N LYS A 45 0.90 0.11 -2.25
CA LYS A 45 1.88 0.26 -1.18
C LYS A 45 2.87 -0.90 -1.17
N ILE A 46 2.38 -2.12 -1.32
CA ILE A 46 3.24 -3.31 -1.34
C ILE A 46 4.12 -3.32 -2.58
N SER A 47 3.60 -2.88 -3.72
CA SER A 47 4.39 -2.76 -4.93
C SER A 47 5.57 -1.81 -4.73
N GLN A 48 5.35 -0.67 -4.09
CA GLN A 48 6.42 0.26 -3.78
C GLN A 48 7.38 -0.30 -2.73
N ALA A 49 6.85 -1.04 -1.74
CA ALA A 49 7.68 -1.66 -0.74
C ALA A 49 8.68 -2.64 -1.36
N ARG A 50 8.23 -3.39 -2.36
CA ARG A 50 9.15 -4.31 -3.05
C ARG A 50 10.31 -3.58 -3.68
N GLY A 51 10.05 -2.45 -4.33
CA GLY A 51 11.11 -1.63 -4.89
C GLY A 51 12.07 -1.11 -3.84
N MET A 52 11.53 -0.63 -2.72
CA MET A 52 12.35 -0.12 -1.63
C MET A 52 13.21 -1.22 -1.00
N LEU A 53 12.67 -2.43 -0.88
CA LEU A 53 13.42 -3.54 -0.34
C LEU A 53 14.54 -3.99 -1.28
N LEU A 54 14.32 -3.89 -2.59
CA LEU A 54 15.30 -4.31 -3.59
C LEU A 54 16.39 -3.27 -3.83
N TYR A 55 16.02 -2.00 -3.85
CA TYR A 55 16.92 -0.96 -4.34
C TYR A 55 17.36 0.03 -3.27
N SER A 56 17.06 -0.23 -2.01
CA SER A 56 17.54 0.62 -0.94
C SER A 56 17.89 -0.23 0.29
N THR A 57 18.61 0.37 1.23
CA THR A 57 18.95 -0.27 2.50
C THR A 57 18.05 0.21 3.62
N MET A 58 16.94 0.84 3.28
CA MET A 58 16.01 1.40 4.24
C MET A 58 15.51 0.34 5.22
N PRO A 59 15.51 0.62 6.53
CA PRO A 59 14.97 -0.33 7.50
C PRO A 59 13.47 -0.54 7.28
N TYR A 60 12.99 -1.71 7.67
CA TYR A 60 11.56 -2.04 7.49
C TYR A 60 10.63 -1.07 8.21
N SER A 61 11.07 -0.58 9.39
CA SER A 61 10.27 0.39 10.15
C SER A 61 10.11 1.71 9.38
N GLU A 62 11.17 2.13 8.69
CA GLU A 62 11.10 3.36 7.89
C GLU A 62 10.24 3.17 6.65
N ILE A 63 10.33 2.02 6.01
CA ILE A 63 9.48 1.70 4.86
C ILE A 63 8.02 1.72 5.28
N ALA A 64 7.70 1.10 6.41
CA ALA A 64 6.34 1.09 6.93
C ALA A 64 5.82 2.50 7.18
N MET A 65 6.65 3.33 7.79
CA MET A 65 6.28 4.71 8.07
C MET A 65 6.09 5.52 6.79
N TYR A 66 7.01 5.38 5.87
CA TYR A 66 6.94 6.09 4.60
C TYR A 66 5.66 5.77 3.83
N LEU A 67 5.26 4.51 3.86
CA LEU A 67 4.07 4.06 3.13
C LEU A 67 2.76 4.26 3.90
N GLY A 68 2.84 4.77 5.13
CA GLY A 68 1.65 5.11 5.88
C GLY A 68 1.01 3.96 6.64
N PHE A 69 1.77 2.90 6.91
CA PHE A 69 1.27 1.83 7.78
C PHE A 69 1.30 2.27 9.24
N SER A 70 0.37 1.75 10.02
CA SER A 70 0.27 2.12 11.42
C SER A 70 1.44 1.61 12.26
N SER A 71 2.10 0.54 11.82
CA SER A 71 3.25 -0.03 12.52
C SER A 71 4.04 -0.92 11.57
N GLN A 72 5.28 -1.25 11.96
CA GLN A 72 6.08 -2.21 11.22
C GLN A 72 5.40 -3.59 11.19
N SER A 73 4.79 -3.98 12.30
CA SER A 73 4.07 -5.26 12.37
C SER A 73 2.93 -5.32 11.38
N HIS A 74 2.18 -4.23 11.26
CA HIS A 74 1.08 -4.14 10.30
C HIS A 74 1.61 -4.23 8.87
N PHE A 75 2.69 -3.51 8.58
CA PHE A 75 3.33 -3.58 7.28
C PHE A 75 3.76 -5.02 6.94
N CYS A 76 4.44 -5.68 7.86
CA CYS A 76 4.91 -7.05 7.64
C CYS A 76 3.75 -8.01 7.39
N LYS A 77 2.66 -7.84 8.13
CA LYS A 77 1.46 -8.67 7.96
C LYS A 77 0.86 -8.48 6.58
N VAL A 78 0.68 -7.24 6.15
CA VAL A 78 0.09 -6.95 4.85
C VAL A 78 1.02 -7.41 3.73
N PHE A 79 2.31 -7.15 3.87
CA PHE A 79 3.28 -7.59 2.87
C PHE A 79 3.22 -9.09 2.67
N ARG A 80 3.16 -9.84 3.77
CA ARG A 80 3.07 -11.30 3.69
C ARG A 80 1.77 -11.77 3.05
N GLN A 81 0.68 -11.07 3.28
CA GLN A 81 -0.60 -11.39 2.66
C GLN A 81 -0.55 -11.26 1.14
N PHE A 82 0.19 -10.28 0.63
CA PHE A 82 0.24 -10.03 -0.80
C PHE A 82 1.37 -10.77 -1.52
N THR A 83 2.46 -11.08 -0.84
CA THR A 83 3.64 -11.68 -1.48
C THR A 83 3.96 -13.07 -0.99
N ALA A 84 3.29 -13.54 0.06
CA ALA A 84 3.55 -14.81 0.76
C ALA A 84 4.91 -14.84 1.47
N LEU A 85 5.65 -13.74 1.49
CA LEU A 85 6.94 -13.63 2.15
C LEU A 85 6.92 -12.44 3.11
N SER A 86 7.69 -12.52 4.19
CA SER A 86 7.92 -11.34 5.02
C SER A 86 8.89 -10.41 4.29
N PRO A 87 8.94 -9.11 4.67
CA PRO A 87 9.90 -8.21 4.04
C PRO A 87 11.35 -8.68 4.15
N SER A 88 11.73 -9.26 5.27
CA SER A 88 13.10 -9.75 5.43
C SER A 88 13.38 -10.95 4.56
N GLU A 89 12.42 -11.87 4.43
CA GLU A 89 12.54 -13.00 3.51
C GLU A 89 12.65 -12.53 2.07
N PHE A 90 11.83 -11.56 1.71
CA PHE A 90 11.82 -11.02 0.36
C PHE A 90 13.18 -10.42 0.00
N ARG A 91 13.72 -9.58 0.90
CA ARG A 91 15.02 -8.94 0.67
C ARG A 91 16.16 -9.97 0.60
N ARG A 92 16.11 -10.97 1.47
CA ARG A 92 17.14 -11.99 1.54
C ARG A 92 17.14 -12.89 0.31
N ASN A 93 15.96 -13.26 -0.19
CA ASN A 93 15.83 -14.18 -1.31
C ASN A 93 16.27 -13.59 -2.64
N LEU A 94 16.44 -12.27 -2.69
CA LEU A 94 16.79 -11.59 -3.93
C LEU A 94 18.25 -11.14 -3.97
N THR A 95 19.01 -11.45 -2.95
CA THR A 95 20.44 -11.13 -2.91
C THR A 95 21.32 -12.38 -3.11
#